data_b003ce39688ce51841268099148dfe88
#
_entry.id   b003ce39688ce51841268099148dfe88
#
_cell.length_a   1.000
_cell.length_b   1.000
_cell.length_c   1.000
_cell.angle_alpha   90.00
_cell.angle_beta   90.00
_cell.angle_gamma   90.00
#
_symmetry.space_group_name_H-M   'P 1'
#
loop_
_entity.id
_entity.type
_entity.pdbx_description
1 polymer ?
#
loop_
_entity_poly.entity_id
_entity_poly.type
_entity_poly.pdbx_seq_one_letter_code
_entity_poly.pdbx_strand_id
1 'polypeptide(L)'
;MSDPFFSSDLSIMLPPTGYLPPIKDIQTCPLKNLIDALHYLRRIYNPEVRGSHRRQPLKKNTPRLVVFTELDTLRTDLYERSYAIKWLTALISQLGGTENSDSSDPPSTVHLPKSSTEDLLQNAASLLAICAGTASAGVIVRQFVFENGHEEEEEDINLINVELVDVPLDNNDYRSVGAQTWGGACILAEMIVDHPRQFGFHHHHHHHHAESSTFRCLELGAGTGLVSITVTKMMTMTKKKNTTKLEVVATDYYPSVLTNLERNIHSNFPESPPSTTVRILTRALDWSTFSSQTNHDDPVFESPFDLILGADIIYESQHALWIKSCLAKLLRKPSSTTPFDIIPTFHLVIPLRATHVVESNTIEQVFPLNNNNNRNASTELVINHKEIIICDAESGREGEDVEYVYYKIGWGMT
;
A
#
# COMPACT_ATOMS: atom_id res chain seq x y z
N MET A 1 -13.89 -8.69 -24.41
CA MET A 1 -13.84 -7.29 -24.81
C MET A 1 -12.76 -6.67 -23.97
N SER A 2 -11.62 -6.40 -24.56
CA SER A 2 -10.45 -5.83 -23.89
C SER A 2 -10.77 -4.42 -23.41
N ASP A 3 -10.43 -4.14 -22.17
CA ASP A 3 -10.59 -2.85 -21.50
C ASP A 3 -9.75 -1.80 -22.26
N PRO A 4 -10.30 -0.70 -22.77
CA PRO A 4 -9.55 0.28 -23.56
C PRO A 4 -8.56 1.15 -22.76
N PHE A 5 -8.38 0.89 -21.45
CA PHE A 5 -7.56 1.70 -20.55
C PHE A 5 -6.12 1.21 -20.34
N PHE A 6 -5.72 0.08 -20.93
CA PHE A 6 -4.39 -0.49 -20.76
C PHE A 6 -3.71 -0.80 -22.08
N SER A 7 -3.56 0.21 -22.93
CA SER A 7 -2.56 0.17 -23.98
C SER A 7 -1.31 0.91 -23.49
N SER A 8 -0.17 0.25 -23.59
CA SER A 8 1.17 0.74 -23.27
C SER A 8 1.69 1.82 -24.23
N ASP A 9 0.81 2.53 -24.89
CA ASP A 9 1.14 3.74 -25.61
C ASP A 9 1.31 4.90 -24.61
N LEU A 10 2.36 5.66 -24.73
CA LEU A 10 2.58 7.00 -24.17
C LEU A 10 1.41 7.92 -24.63
N SER A 11 0.20 7.64 -24.16
CA SER A 11 -0.95 8.47 -24.44
C SER A 11 -0.80 9.74 -23.63
N ILE A 12 -0.53 10.83 -24.32
CA ILE A 12 -0.58 12.20 -23.79
C ILE A 12 -1.82 12.30 -22.89
N MET A 13 -1.61 12.61 -21.63
CA MET A 13 -2.71 12.71 -20.67
C MET A 13 -3.53 13.95 -20.99
N LEU A 14 -4.77 13.78 -21.47
CA LEU A 14 -5.63 14.89 -21.82
C LEU A 14 -5.88 15.78 -20.58
N PRO A 15 -5.95 17.11 -20.70
CA PRO A 15 -6.34 17.96 -19.59
C PRO A 15 -7.82 17.73 -19.20
N PRO A 16 -8.23 18.09 -17.95
CA PRO A 16 -9.62 17.99 -17.50
C PRO A 16 -10.65 18.57 -18.47
N THR A 17 -10.35 19.71 -19.10
CA THR A 17 -11.21 20.29 -20.12
C THR A 17 -11.41 19.43 -21.37
N GLY A 18 -10.44 18.57 -21.68
CA GLY A 18 -10.50 17.65 -22.84
C GLY A 18 -11.05 16.26 -22.51
N TYR A 19 -10.98 15.84 -21.25
CA TYR A 19 -11.37 14.50 -20.82
C TYR A 19 -12.78 14.43 -20.22
N LEU A 20 -13.17 15.42 -19.41
CA LEU A 20 -14.44 15.38 -18.67
C LEU A 20 -15.63 15.54 -19.61
N PRO A 21 -16.75 14.83 -19.35
CA PRO A 21 -18.01 15.07 -20.04
C PRO A 21 -18.43 16.55 -19.93
N PRO A 22 -19.02 17.15 -20.97
CA PRO A 22 -19.49 18.53 -20.90
C PRO A 22 -20.45 18.74 -19.71
N ILE A 23 -20.31 19.85 -19.00
CA ILE A 23 -21.15 20.15 -17.80
C ILE A 23 -22.65 20.08 -18.11
N LYS A 24 -23.05 20.51 -19.28
CA LYS A 24 -24.48 20.47 -19.73
C LYS A 24 -25.04 19.06 -19.90
N ASP A 25 -24.17 18.08 -20.11
CA ASP A 25 -24.55 16.69 -20.42
C ASP A 25 -24.47 15.76 -19.20
N ILE A 26 -24.10 16.28 -18.00
CA ILE A 26 -23.88 15.49 -16.77
C ILE A 26 -25.15 14.66 -16.43
N GLN A 27 -26.34 15.24 -16.51
CA GLN A 27 -27.61 14.55 -16.15
C GLN A 27 -27.94 13.37 -17.08
N THR A 28 -27.49 13.42 -18.32
CA THR A 28 -27.73 12.38 -19.33
C THR A 28 -26.52 11.44 -19.49
N CYS A 29 -25.40 11.76 -18.81
CA CYS A 29 -24.18 10.97 -18.89
C CYS A 29 -24.36 9.61 -18.17
N PRO A 30 -23.95 8.49 -18.76
CA PRO A 30 -23.94 7.20 -18.09
C PRO A 30 -23.14 7.25 -16.78
N LEU A 31 -23.66 6.60 -15.73
CA LEU A 31 -23.01 6.56 -14.40
C LEU A 31 -21.56 6.11 -14.49
N LYS A 32 -21.28 5.09 -15.32
CA LYS A 32 -19.91 4.60 -15.54
C LYS A 32 -18.97 5.73 -15.97
N ASN A 33 -19.37 6.57 -16.90
CA ASN A 33 -18.54 7.66 -17.40
C ASN A 33 -18.29 8.75 -16.33
N LEU A 34 -19.26 8.96 -15.44
CA LEU A 34 -19.09 9.88 -14.30
C LEU A 34 -18.12 9.31 -13.26
N ILE A 35 -18.19 8.00 -13.01
CA ILE A 35 -17.23 7.30 -12.14
C ILE A 35 -15.82 7.37 -12.74
N ASP A 36 -15.68 7.08 -14.03
CA ASP A 36 -14.40 7.15 -14.77
C ASP A 36 -13.83 8.58 -14.71
N ALA A 37 -14.67 9.61 -14.83
CA ALA A 37 -14.28 11.01 -14.68
C ALA A 37 -13.76 11.33 -13.27
N LEU A 38 -14.41 10.81 -12.21
CA LEU A 38 -13.90 10.97 -10.85
C LEU A 38 -12.58 10.25 -10.63
N HIS A 39 -12.41 9.03 -11.14
CA HIS A 39 -11.13 8.31 -11.09
C HIS A 39 -10.02 9.08 -11.79
N TYR A 40 -10.32 9.65 -12.96
CA TYR A 40 -9.38 10.49 -13.70
C TYR A 40 -8.95 11.73 -12.89
N LEU A 41 -9.90 12.48 -12.32
CA LEU A 41 -9.60 13.65 -11.49
C LEU A 41 -8.80 13.31 -10.23
N ARG A 42 -9.05 12.13 -9.62
CA ARG A 42 -8.28 11.64 -8.46
C ARG A 42 -6.80 11.43 -8.82
N ARG A 43 -6.50 10.87 -9.98
CA ARG A 43 -5.12 10.69 -10.44
C ARG A 43 -4.36 12.01 -10.52
N ILE A 44 -5.05 13.10 -10.88
CA ILE A 44 -4.42 14.43 -10.99
C ILE A 44 -4.32 15.10 -9.63
N TYR A 45 -5.41 15.16 -8.86
CA TYR A 45 -5.53 16.10 -7.74
C TYR A 45 -5.40 15.47 -6.35
N ASN A 46 -5.44 14.14 -6.21
CA ASN A 46 -5.16 13.53 -4.91
C ASN A 46 -3.75 13.90 -4.43
N PRO A 47 -3.59 14.29 -3.15
CA PRO A 47 -2.27 14.57 -2.61
C PRO A 47 -1.45 13.28 -2.61
N GLU A 48 -0.20 13.39 -3.04
CA GLU A 48 0.75 12.28 -2.95
C GLU A 48 1.03 11.91 -1.50
N VAL A 49 1.44 10.67 -1.29
CA VAL A 49 1.98 10.25 0.00
C VAL A 49 3.38 10.83 0.13
N ARG A 50 3.63 11.64 1.16
CA ARG A 50 4.92 12.28 1.36
C ARG A 50 6.04 11.24 1.47
N GLY A 51 7.10 11.42 0.68
CA GLY A 51 8.26 10.54 0.68
C GLY A 51 8.01 9.17 0.05
N SER A 52 7.01 9.03 -0.83
CA SER A 52 6.70 7.76 -1.50
C SER A 52 7.58 7.45 -2.72
N HIS A 53 8.42 8.38 -3.16
CA HIS A 53 9.24 8.22 -4.36
C HIS A 53 10.73 8.10 -4.01
N ARG A 54 11.29 6.90 -4.21
CA ARG A 54 12.73 6.66 -4.01
C ARG A 54 13.56 7.40 -5.04
N ARG A 55 14.61 8.05 -4.58
CA ARG A 55 15.63 8.57 -5.49
C ARG A 55 16.44 7.41 -6.03
N GLN A 56 16.44 7.25 -7.34
CA GLN A 56 17.39 6.36 -7.98
C GLN A 56 18.82 6.94 -7.83
N PRO A 57 19.83 6.09 -7.54
CA PRO A 57 21.20 6.55 -7.45
C PRO A 57 21.62 7.15 -8.79
N LEU A 58 21.97 8.44 -8.78
CA LEU A 58 22.48 9.15 -9.95
C LEU A 58 23.72 8.42 -10.47
N LYS A 59 23.70 7.99 -11.73
CA LYS A 59 24.95 7.63 -12.43
C LYS A 59 25.86 8.84 -12.33
N LYS A 60 27.07 8.68 -11.75
CA LYS A 60 28.07 9.75 -11.59
C LYS A 60 28.18 10.51 -12.92
N ASN A 61 27.95 11.84 -12.87
CA ASN A 61 28.06 12.80 -13.97
C ASN A 61 26.82 13.09 -14.83
N THR A 62 25.60 12.72 -14.44
CA THR A 62 24.39 13.23 -15.11
C THR A 62 23.87 14.43 -14.32
N PRO A 63 23.73 15.63 -14.91
CA PRO A 63 23.04 16.74 -14.25
C PRO A 63 21.61 16.30 -13.94
N ARG A 64 21.13 16.59 -12.72
CA ARG A 64 19.76 16.29 -12.30
C ARG A 64 18.81 17.11 -13.18
N LEU A 65 18.22 16.46 -14.16
CA LEU A 65 17.10 17.03 -14.90
C LEU A 65 15.87 16.74 -14.03
N VAL A 66 15.25 17.79 -13.49
CA VAL A 66 13.91 17.66 -12.89
C VAL A 66 12.96 17.40 -14.06
N VAL A 67 12.58 16.16 -14.25
CA VAL A 67 11.58 15.78 -15.25
C VAL A 67 10.22 16.03 -14.62
N PHE A 68 9.62 17.19 -14.89
CA PHE A 68 8.20 17.39 -14.61
C PHE A 68 7.42 16.40 -15.46
N THR A 69 6.64 15.57 -14.81
CA THR A 69 5.74 14.67 -15.52
C THR A 69 4.57 15.48 -16.10
N GLU A 70 3.91 14.95 -17.13
CA GLU A 70 2.68 15.56 -17.66
C GLU A 70 1.63 15.73 -16.56
N LEU A 71 1.60 14.80 -15.60
CA LEU A 71 0.73 14.81 -14.43
C LEU A 71 1.02 16.01 -13.50
N ASP A 72 2.29 16.31 -13.24
CA ASP A 72 2.68 17.45 -12.40
C ASP A 72 2.30 18.78 -13.07
N THR A 73 2.45 18.84 -14.39
CA THR A 73 2.02 20.01 -15.18
C THR A 73 0.51 20.22 -15.06
N LEU A 74 -0.31 19.17 -15.22
CA LEU A 74 -1.76 19.26 -15.08
C LEU A 74 -2.20 19.58 -13.65
N ARG A 75 -1.51 19.03 -12.65
CA ARG A 75 -1.78 19.26 -11.22
C ARG A 75 -1.55 20.72 -10.82
N THR A 76 -0.56 21.38 -11.41
CA THR A 76 -0.21 22.78 -11.13
C THR A 76 -0.96 23.79 -11.98
N ASP A 77 -1.63 23.36 -13.05
CA ASP A 77 -2.41 24.23 -13.93
C ASP A 77 -3.68 24.74 -13.22
N LEU A 78 -3.68 26.04 -12.91
CA LEU A 78 -4.79 26.70 -12.22
C LEU A 78 -6.09 26.77 -13.05
N TYR A 79 -5.97 26.83 -14.38
CA TYR A 79 -7.14 26.86 -15.26
C TYR A 79 -7.84 25.50 -15.27
N GLU A 80 -7.10 24.44 -15.47
CA GLU A 80 -7.61 23.06 -15.45
C GLU A 80 -8.18 22.69 -14.09
N ARG A 81 -7.51 23.10 -13.00
CA ARG A 81 -8.03 22.92 -11.64
C ARG A 81 -9.35 23.68 -11.42
N SER A 82 -9.45 24.93 -11.89
CA SER A 82 -10.69 25.71 -11.78
C SER A 82 -11.82 25.09 -12.59
N TYR A 83 -11.53 24.51 -13.75
CA TYR A 83 -12.51 23.79 -14.54
C TYR A 83 -12.99 22.52 -13.82
N ALA A 84 -12.08 21.73 -13.26
CA ALA A 84 -12.43 20.56 -12.46
C ALA A 84 -13.34 20.91 -11.26
N ILE A 85 -13.05 22.01 -10.54
CA ILE A 85 -13.88 22.50 -9.44
C ILE A 85 -15.30 22.85 -9.95
N LYS A 86 -15.42 23.54 -11.07
CA LYS A 86 -16.70 23.89 -11.68
C LYS A 86 -17.48 22.64 -12.08
N TRP A 87 -16.79 21.67 -12.69
CA TRP A 87 -17.39 20.41 -13.14
C TRP A 87 -17.92 19.59 -11.95
N LEU A 88 -17.11 19.43 -10.88
CA LEU A 88 -17.50 18.74 -9.65
C LEU A 88 -18.67 19.42 -8.95
N THR A 89 -18.65 20.76 -8.88
CA THR A 89 -19.77 21.54 -8.33
C THR A 89 -21.06 21.31 -9.12
N ALA A 90 -20.97 21.31 -10.45
CA ALA A 90 -22.14 21.04 -11.31
C ALA A 90 -22.64 19.61 -11.14
N LEU A 91 -21.75 18.61 -11.05
CA LEU A 91 -22.08 17.20 -10.79
C LEU A 91 -22.90 17.07 -9.51
N ILE A 92 -22.40 17.64 -8.41
CA ILE A 92 -23.07 17.60 -7.09
C ILE A 92 -24.42 18.30 -7.15
N SER A 93 -24.50 19.48 -7.77
CA SER A 93 -25.75 20.24 -7.86
C SER A 93 -26.82 19.57 -8.70
N GLN A 94 -26.42 18.99 -9.84
CA GLN A 94 -27.35 18.39 -10.79
C GLN A 94 -27.87 17.02 -10.35
N LEU A 95 -27.07 16.23 -9.65
CA LEU A 95 -27.48 14.91 -9.15
C LEU A 95 -28.08 14.96 -7.74
N GLY A 96 -27.63 15.92 -6.87
CA GLY A 96 -28.15 16.08 -5.52
C GLY A 96 -29.53 16.77 -5.47
N GLY A 97 -29.93 17.50 -6.53
CA GLY A 97 -31.20 18.22 -6.59
C GLY A 97 -32.43 17.37 -6.94
N THR A 98 -32.27 16.09 -7.27
CA THR A 98 -33.37 15.25 -7.75
C THR A 98 -34.23 14.63 -6.65
N GLU A 99 -33.95 14.89 -5.36
CA GLU A 99 -34.70 14.30 -4.23
C GLU A 99 -36.01 15.02 -3.85
N ASN A 100 -36.32 16.19 -4.42
CA ASN A 100 -37.45 17.02 -3.99
C ASN A 100 -38.56 17.25 -5.04
N SER A 101 -38.70 16.41 -6.05
CA SER A 101 -39.85 16.50 -6.95
C SER A 101 -40.85 15.37 -6.68
N ASP A 102 -41.79 15.63 -5.74
CA ASP A 102 -43.14 15.02 -5.75
C ASP A 102 -43.86 15.47 -7.02
N SER A 103 -43.61 14.84 -8.12
CA SER A 103 -44.41 15.03 -9.35
C SER A 103 -44.69 13.70 -10.01
N SER A 104 -45.95 13.42 -10.07
CA SER A 104 -46.65 12.34 -10.79
C SER A 104 -46.46 12.48 -12.29
N ASP A 105 -45.33 12.06 -12.84
CA ASP A 105 -45.12 11.88 -14.27
C ASP A 105 -44.48 10.54 -14.63
N PRO A 106 -44.75 9.94 -15.79
CA PRO A 106 -44.52 8.52 -16.07
C PRO A 106 -43.05 8.16 -16.28
N PRO A 107 -42.68 6.88 -16.09
CA PRO A 107 -41.31 6.43 -15.93
C PRO A 107 -40.58 6.28 -17.28
N SER A 108 -39.72 7.23 -17.59
CA SER A 108 -38.73 7.10 -18.69
C SER A 108 -37.31 7.47 -18.31
N THR A 109 -37.01 7.48 -17.04
CA THR A 109 -35.62 7.67 -16.56
C THR A 109 -35.13 6.39 -15.87
N VAL A 110 -33.98 5.91 -16.30
CA VAL A 110 -33.28 4.77 -15.68
C VAL A 110 -33.01 5.13 -14.21
N HIS A 111 -33.83 4.59 -13.30
CA HIS A 111 -33.58 4.72 -11.86
C HIS A 111 -32.30 3.99 -11.49
N LEU A 112 -31.25 4.74 -11.26
CA LEU A 112 -30.02 4.27 -10.64
C LEU A 112 -30.31 3.77 -9.21
N PRO A 113 -29.65 2.71 -8.72
CA PRO A 113 -29.77 2.31 -7.32
C PRO A 113 -29.32 3.48 -6.42
N LYS A 114 -30.12 3.88 -5.46
CA LYS A 114 -29.90 5.05 -4.58
C LYS A 114 -28.50 5.04 -3.94
N SER A 115 -27.99 3.87 -3.50
CA SER A 115 -26.64 3.74 -2.91
C SER A 115 -25.53 4.17 -3.88
N SER A 116 -25.61 3.86 -5.15
CA SER A 116 -24.57 4.20 -6.13
C SER A 116 -24.49 5.70 -6.43
N THR A 117 -25.62 6.42 -6.33
CA THR A 117 -25.65 7.88 -6.52
C THR A 117 -25.14 8.61 -5.29
N GLU A 118 -25.49 8.15 -4.10
CA GLU A 118 -24.96 8.69 -2.83
C GLU A 118 -23.45 8.54 -2.76
N ASP A 119 -22.92 7.36 -3.09
CA ASP A 119 -21.47 7.10 -3.15
C ASP A 119 -20.77 8.02 -4.17
N LEU A 120 -21.37 8.21 -5.34
CA LEU A 120 -20.84 9.12 -6.36
C LEU A 120 -20.77 10.57 -5.86
N LEU A 121 -21.84 11.05 -5.21
CA LEU A 121 -21.93 12.40 -4.67
C LEU A 121 -20.93 12.61 -3.53
N GLN A 122 -20.80 11.66 -2.63
CA GLN A 122 -19.80 11.72 -1.55
C GLN A 122 -18.39 11.77 -2.10
N ASN A 123 -18.10 10.94 -3.09
CA ASN A 123 -16.82 10.91 -3.78
C ASN A 123 -16.50 12.22 -4.50
N ALA A 124 -17.49 12.81 -5.18
CA ALA A 124 -17.36 14.10 -5.84
C ALA A 124 -17.12 15.24 -4.85
N ALA A 125 -17.84 15.24 -3.71
CA ALA A 125 -17.65 16.24 -2.66
C ALA A 125 -16.25 16.18 -2.01
N SER A 126 -15.76 14.98 -1.72
CA SER A 126 -14.41 14.76 -1.23
C SER A 126 -13.35 15.31 -2.21
N LEU A 127 -13.49 14.99 -3.48
CA LEU A 127 -12.56 15.43 -4.52
C LEU A 127 -12.65 16.96 -4.76
N LEU A 128 -13.84 17.54 -4.67
CA LEU A 128 -14.02 18.99 -4.71
C LEU A 128 -13.26 19.68 -3.56
N ALA A 129 -13.34 19.13 -2.34
CA ALA A 129 -12.61 19.66 -1.19
C ALA A 129 -11.08 19.59 -1.42
N ILE A 130 -10.56 18.49 -1.99
CA ILE A 130 -9.15 18.35 -2.38
C ILE A 130 -8.76 19.42 -3.39
N CYS A 131 -9.52 19.56 -4.47
CA CYS A 131 -9.25 20.56 -5.52
C CYS A 131 -9.32 22.00 -4.99
N ALA A 132 -10.17 22.27 -4.01
CA ALA A 132 -10.27 23.57 -3.35
C ALA A 132 -9.13 23.83 -2.35
N GLY A 133 -8.27 22.85 -2.07
CA GLY A 133 -7.12 23.02 -1.18
C GLY A 133 -7.45 22.94 0.31
N THR A 134 -8.58 22.35 0.67
CA THR A 134 -8.92 22.14 2.09
C THR A 134 -8.20 20.92 2.64
N ALA A 135 -7.46 21.07 3.74
CA ALA A 135 -6.72 20.00 4.41
C ALA A 135 -7.62 18.89 5.00
N SER A 136 -8.93 19.11 5.07
CA SER A 136 -9.92 18.18 5.63
C SER A 136 -10.73 17.51 4.52
N ALA A 137 -10.06 16.90 3.58
CA ALA A 137 -10.73 16.32 2.41
C ALA A 137 -11.57 15.06 2.70
N GLY A 138 -11.75 14.66 3.95
CA GLY A 138 -12.50 13.46 4.28
C GLY A 138 -11.80 12.19 3.82
N VAL A 139 -12.54 11.24 3.27
CA VAL A 139 -12.01 9.97 2.75
C VAL A 139 -11.26 10.21 1.44
N ILE A 140 -10.03 9.70 1.34
CA ILE A 140 -9.20 9.77 0.13
C ILE A 140 -9.05 8.38 -0.47
N VAL A 141 -9.44 8.20 -1.74
CA VAL A 141 -9.18 6.97 -2.48
C VAL A 141 -7.86 7.12 -3.24
N ARG A 142 -6.88 6.29 -2.92
CA ARG A 142 -5.55 6.27 -3.53
C ARG A 142 -5.42 5.13 -4.53
N GLN A 143 -4.71 5.39 -5.61
CA GLN A 143 -4.33 4.37 -6.58
C GLN A 143 -2.81 4.30 -6.66
N PHE A 144 -2.26 3.11 -6.47
CA PHE A 144 -0.85 2.80 -6.61
C PHE A 144 -0.67 1.87 -7.79
N VAL A 145 0.35 2.15 -8.60
CA VAL A 145 0.72 1.33 -9.76
C VAL A 145 2.18 0.98 -9.62
N PHE A 146 2.49 -0.32 -9.53
CA PHE A 146 3.85 -0.82 -9.49
C PHE A 146 4.12 -1.59 -10.77
N GLU A 147 5.27 -1.35 -11.39
CA GLU A 147 5.72 -2.05 -12.59
C GLU A 147 6.59 -3.23 -12.19
N ASN A 148 6.14 -4.45 -12.49
CA ASN A 148 6.92 -5.66 -12.30
C ASN A 148 7.68 -5.95 -13.61
N GLY A 149 8.88 -5.39 -13.75
CA GLY A 149 9.59 -5.35 -15.02
C GLY A 149 10.99 -5.98 -15.08
N HIS A 150 11.46 -6.65 -14.04
CA HIS A 150 12.89 -7.01 -13.95
C HIS A 150 13.24 -8.49 -13.78
N GLU A 151 12.46 -9.41 -14.31
CA GLU A 151 12.98 -10.75 -14.56
C GLU A 151 13.24 -10.91 -16.06
N GLU A 152 14.51 -11.18 -16.41
CA GLU A 152 15.13 -11.15 -17.75
C GLU A 152 14.50 -12.03 -18.85
N GLU A 153 13.35 -12.65 -18.62
CA GLU A 153 12.76 -13.63 -19.54
C GLU A 153 11.27 -13.41 -19.90
N GLU A 154 10.60 -12.36 -19.39
CA GLU A 154 9.21 -12.10 -19.76
C GLU A 154 9.05 -10.74 -20.48
N GLU A 155 8.61 -10.79 -21.74
CA GLU A 155 8.32 -9.61 -22.58
C GLU A 155 7.09 -8.80 -22.11
N ASP A 156 6.32 -9.30 -21.12
CA ASP A 156 5.10 -8.63 -20.63
C ASP A 156 5.37 -7.88 -19.32
N ILE A 157 5.34 -6.56 -19.38
CA ILE A 157 5.29 -5.69 -18.18
C ILE A 157 3.95 -5.94 -17.49
N ASN A 158 3.98 -6.52 -16.29
CA ASN A 158 2.79 -6.71 -15.50
C ASN A 158 2.62 -5.53 -14.52
N LEU A 159 1.55 -4.75 -14.70
CA LEU A 159 1.20 -3.64 -13.79
C LEU A 159 0.41 -4.16 -12.60
N ILE A 160 0.90 -3.91 -11.40
CA ILE A 160 0.22 -4.22 -10.15
C ILE A 160 -0.55 -2.97 -9.70
N ASN A 161 -1.86 -2.98 -9.88
CA ASN A 161 -2.73 -1.87 -9.48
C ASN A 161 -3.33 -2.14 -8.10
N VAL A 162 -3.14 -1.21 -7.16
CA VAL A 162 -3.72 -1.28 -5.81
C VAL A 162 -4.55 -0.04 -5.56
N GLU A 163 -5.82 -0.22 -5.20
CA GLU A 163 -6.70 0.86 -4.77
C GLU A 163 -6.93 0.78 -3.26
N LEU A 164 -6.71 1.88 -2.55
CA LEU A 164 -6.88 1.98 -1.11
C LEU A 164 -7.76 3.15 -0.73
N VAL A 165 -8.48 2.98 0.35
CA VAL A 165 -9.23 4.05 1.02
C VAL A 165 -8.46 4.48 2.26
N ASP A 166 -8.01 5.73 2.27
CA ASP A 166 -7.51 6.43 3.45
C ASP A 166 -8.68 7.10 4.17
N VAL A 167 -8.87 6.80 5.43
CA VAL A 167 -9.91 7.42 6.26
C VAL A 167 -9.30 8.56 7.06
N PRO A 168 -10.01 9.70 7.25
CA PRO A 168 -9.51 10.80 8.08
C PRO A 168 -9.12 10.32 9.47
N LEU A 169 -8.04 10.90 10.01
CA LEU A 169 -7.66 10.65 11.39
C LEU A 169 -8.76 11.15 12.33
N ASP A 170 -9.10 10.37 13.34
CA ASP A 170 -9.93 10.84 14.42
C ASP A 170 -9.14 11.84 15.27
N ASN A 171 -9.56 13.10 15.30
CA ASN A 171 -8.87 14.18 16.02
C ASN A 171 -8.71 13.90 17.53
N ASN A 172 -9.45 12.95 18.06
CA ASN A 172 -9.43 12.58 19.48
C ASN A 172 -8.67 11.28 19.77
N ASP A 173 -8.21 10.53 18.74
CA ASP A 173 -7.54 9.25 18.94
C ASP A 173 -6.35 9.05 17.97
N TYR A 174 -5.15 9.27 18.50
CA TYR A 174 -3.90 9.04 17.77
C TYR A 174 -3.70 7.60 17.30
N ARG A 175 -4.47 6.64 17.83
CA ARG A 175 -4.38 5.22 17.44
C ARG A 175 -4.96 4.95 16.06
N SER A 176 -5.72 5.91 15.52
CA SER A 176 -6.27 5.83 14.15
C SER A 176 -5.25 6.13 13.05
N VAL A 177 -3.96 6.38 13.39
CA VAL A 177 -2.91 6.72 12.39
C VAL A 177 -2.75 5.68 11.30
N GLY A 178 -3.02 4.41 11.58
CA GLY A 178 -3.04 3.32 10.59
C GLY A 178 -4.17 3.42 9.55
N ALA A 179 -5.16 4.32 9.74
CA ALA A 179 -6.22 4.54 8.76
C ALA A 179 -5.76 5.31 7.51
N GLN A 180 -4.51 5.77 7.48
CA GLN A 180 -3.88 6.44 6.35
C GLN A 180 -2.67 5.65 5.84
N THR A 181 -2.37 5.83 4.54
CA THR A 181 -1.19 5.23 3.90
C THR A 181 0.04 6.11 4.14
N TRP A 182 1.13 5.52 4.62
CA TRP A 182 2.39 6.20 4.92
C TRP A 182 3.48 5.85 3.90
N GLY A 183 4.49 6.74 3.80
CA GLY A 183 5.54 6.63 2.79
C GLY A 183 6.39 5.37 2.90
N GLY A 184 6.69 4.90 4.11
CA GLY A 184 7.43 3.65 4.30
C GLY A 184 6.72 2.43 3.72
N ALA A 185 5.38 2.38 3.76
CA ALA A 185 4.60 1.32 3.13
C ALA A 185 4.74 1.38 1.59
N CYS A 186 4.76 2.59 1.00
CA CYS A 186 5.00 2.76 -0.44
C CYS A 186 6.39 2.25 -0.84
N ILE A 187 7.42 2.63 -0.07
CA ILE A 187 8.81 2.22 -0.29
C ILE A 187 8.96 0.71 -0.18
N LEU A 188 8.39 0.11 0.88
CA LEU A 188 8.49 -1.34 1.08
C LEU A 188 7.76 -2.12 -0.02
N ALA A 189 6.57 -1.67 -0.44
CA ALA A 189 5.82 -2.29 -1.54
C ALA A 189 6.60 -2.22 -2.86
N GLU A 190 7.17 -1.06 -3.20
CA GLU A 190 8.02 -0.87 -4.39
C GLU A 190 9.26 -1.78 -4.34
N MET A 191 9.96 -1.85 -3.19
CA MET A 191 11.14 -2.72 -3.02
C MET A 191 10.79 -4.19 -3.23
N ILE A 192 9.63 -4.65 -2.77
CA ILE A 192 9.17 -6.03 -2.93
C ILE A 192 8.94 -6.34 -4.41
N VAL A 193 8.31 -5.42 -5.14
CA VAL A 193 8.02 -5.57 -6.57
C VAL A 193 9.30 -5.54 -7.41
N ASP A 194 10.22 -4.61 -7.10
CA ASP A 194 11.50 -4.50 -7.81
C ASP A 194 12.44 -5.68 -7.57
N HIS A 195 12.44 -6.24 -6.36
CA HIS A 195 13.38 -7.26 -5.93
C HIS A 195 12.71 -8.41 -5.16
N PRO A 196 11.74 -9.12 -5.75
CA PRO A 196 10.95 -10.13 -5.05
C PRO A 196 11.80 -11.24 -4.44
N ARG A 197 12.95 -11.58 -5.07
CA ARG A 197 13.89 -12.60 -4.56
C ARG A 197 14.50 -12.23 -3.21
N GLN A 198 14.71 -10.94 -2.94
CA GLN A 198 15.24 -10.49 -1.64
C GLN A 198 14.27 -10.73 -0.47
N PHE A 199 12.98 -10.88 -0.79
CA PHE A 199 11.90 -11.15 0.16
C PHE A 199 11.45 -12.61 0.18
N GLY A 200 12.22 -13.50 -0.47
CA GLY A 200 11.91 -14.93 -0.50
C GLY A 200 10.84 -15.32 -1.53
N PHE A 201 10.38 -14.39 -2.36
CA PHE A 201 9.46 -14.69 -3.46
C PHE A 201 10.22 -15.19 -4.67
N HIS A 202 10.59 -16.49 -4.65
CA HIS A 202 11.33 -17.13 -5.73
C HIS A 202 10.41 -18.03 -6.53
N HIS A 203 10.67 -18.14 -7.83
CA HIS A 203 10.17 -19.26 -8.62
C HIS A 203 11.05 -20.47 -8.31
N HIS A 204 10.59 -21.37 -7.45
CA HIS A 204 11.30 -22.62 -7.20
C HIS A 204 11.28 -23.50 -8.45
N HIS A 205 12.33 -23.39 -9.26
CA HIS A 205 12.70 -24.43 -10.21
C HIS A 205 13.48 -25.51 -9.45
N HIS A 206 12.88 -26.69 -9.36
CA HIS A 206 13.55 -27.94 -9.01
C HIS A 206 14.03 -28.17 -7.56
N HIS A 207 13.13 -28.54 -6.68
CA HIS A 207 13.49 -29.59 -5.71
C HIS A 207 12.32 -30.59 -5.55
N HIS A 208 12.59 -31.83 -5.97
CA HIS A 208 11.65 -32.94 -6.09
C HIS A 208 11.17 -33.54 -4.75
N HIS A 209 11.34 -32.93 -3.60
CA HIS A 209 11.04 -33.57 -2.32
C HIS A 209 10.53 -32.62 -1.23
N ALA A 210 9.42 -31.92 -1.45
CA ALA A 210 8.58 -31.49 -0.31
C ALA A 210 7.16 -31.22 -0.82
N GLU A 211 6.27 -32.14 -0.53
CA GLU A 211 4.84 -31.94 -0.68
C GLU A 211 4.41 -30.68 0.06
N SER A 212 3.90 -29.69 -0.71
CA SER A 212 2.96 -28.66 -0.23
C SER A 212 3.36 -27.86 1.04
N SER A 213 4.58 -27.29 1.11
CA SER A 213 4.86 -26.31 2.15
C SER A 213 4.21 -24.95 1.79
N THR A 214 3.44 -24.39 2.73
CA THR A 214 2.88 -23.05 2.58
C THR A 214 3.93 -22.02 3.03
N PHE A 215 4.30 -21.07 2.14
CA PHE A 215 5.08 -19.90 2.51
C PHE A 215 4.18 -18.94 3.27
N ARG A 216 4.58 -18.52 4.46
CA ARG A 216 3.78 -17.70 5.35
C ARG A 216 4.39 -16.31 5.53
N CYS A 217 3.65 -15.29 5.14
CA CYS A 217 4.02 -13.89 5.24
C CYS A 217 3.11 -13.18 6.25
N LEU A 218 3.69 -12.41 7.17
CA LEU A 218 2.98 -11.60 8.16
C LEU A 218 3.33 -10.13 7.95
N GLU A 219 2.35 -9.24 7.96
CA GLU A 219 2.57 -7.80 8.07
C GLU A 219 2.16 -7.32 9.46
N LEU A 220 3.09 -6.66 10.16
CA LEU A 220 2.86 -6.01 11.44
C LEU A 220 2.45 -4.56 11.21
N GLY A 221 1.30 -4.15 11.75
CA GLY A 221 0.78 -2.79 11.57
C GLY A 221 0.46 -2.48 10.10
N ALA A 222 -0.37 -3.32 9.47
CA ALA A 222 -0.67 -3.23 8.05
C ALA A 222 -1.41 -1.93 7.65
N GLY A 223 -2.06 -1.27 8.61
CA GLY A 223 -2.76 -0.02 8.36
C GLY A 223 -3.81 -0.15 7.25
N THR A 224 -3.60 0.55 6.14
CA THR A 224 -4.46 0.47 4.94
C THR A 224 -4.26 -0.79 4.11
N GLY A 225 -3.19 -1.56 4.34
CA GLY A 225 -2.92 -2.85 3.70
C GLY A 225 -2.10 -2.79 2.41
N LEU A 226 -1.45 -1.65 2.11
CA LEU A 226 -0.72 -1.48 0.85
C LEU A 226 0.26 -2.62 0.58
N VAL A 227 1.10 -2.97 1.54
CA VAL A 227 2.16 -3.97 1.36
C VAL A 227 1.57 -5.37 1.19
N SER A 228 0.67 -5.81 2.07
CA SER A 228 0.01 -7.12 2.00
C SER A 228 -0.78 -7.31 0.71
N ILE A 229 -1.52 -6.28 0.26
CA ILE A 229 -2.29 -6.31 -0.98
C ILE A 229 -1.36 -6.39 -2.19
N THR A 230 -0.26 -5.61 -2.21
CA THR A 230 0.74 -5.64 -3.28
C THR A 230 1.39 -7.03 -3.40
N VAL A 231 1.84 -7.61 -2.28
CA VAL A 231 2.40 -8.98 -2.25
C VAL A 231 1.39 -9.99 -2.81
N THR A 232 0.14 -9.91 -2.36
CA THR A 232 -0.91 -10.85 -2.79
C THR A 232 -1.18 -10.73 -4.28
N LYS A 233 -1.31 -9.51 -4.81
CA LYS A 233 -1.53 -9.26 -6.24
C LYS A 233 -0.34 -9.73 -7.08
N MET A 234 0.89 -9.37 -6.70
CA MET A 234 2.10 -9.79 -7.38
C MET A 234 2.14 -11.32 -7.55
N MET A 235 1.90 -12.06 -6.45
CA MET A 235 1.95 -13.51 -6.46
C MET A 235 0.78 -14.17 -7.19
N THR A 236 -0.38 -13.51 -7.25
CA THR A 236 -1.55 -13.99 -7.99
C THR A 236 -1.37 -13.81 -9.50
N MET A 237 -0.69 -12.75 -9.93
CA MET A 237 -0.47 -12.44 -11.36
C MET A 237 0.61 -13.28 -11.98
N THR A 238 1.49 -13.92 -11.20
CA THR A 238 2.57 -14.75 -11.71
C THR A 238 2.01 -15.99 -12.43
N LYS A 239 2.06 -16.00 -13.76
CA LYS A 239 1.44 -17.02 -14.64
C LYS A 239 2.12 -18.40 -14.60
N LYS A 240 3.37 -18.49 -14.10
CA LYS A 240 4.05 -19.77 -13.96
C LYS A 240 3.35 -20.61 -12.90
N LYS A 241 3.15 -21.91 -13.16
CA LYS A 241 2.53 -22.88 -12.24
C LYS A 241 3.30 -22.92 -10.90
N ASN A 242 3.11 -21.87 -10.09
CA ASN A 242 3.63 -21.89 -8.73
C ASN A 242 2.85 -22.93 -7.94
N THR A 243 3.50 -24.01 -7.59
CA THR A 243 2.95 -25.04 -6.72
C THR A 243 3.03 -24.62 -5.25
N THR A 244 3.81 -23.59 -4.93
CA THR A 244 3.96 -23.07 -3.55
C THR A 244 2.73 -22.29 -3.14
N LYS A 245 2.09 -22.71 -2.05
CA LYS A 245 1.00 -21.98 -1.45
C LYS A 245 1.55 -20.78 -0.69
N LEU A 246 0.90 -19.61 -0.82
CA LEU A 246 1.20 -18.40 -0.07
C LEU A 246 0.03 -18.05 0.86
N GLU A 247 0.35 -17.81 2.13
CA GLU A 247 -0.57 -17.24 3.08
C GLU A 247 -0.02 -15.88 3.55
N VAL A 248 -0.75 -14.80 3.28
CA VAL A 248 -0.47 -13.45 3.76
C VAL A 248 -1.42 -13.13 4.91
N VAL A 249 -0.86 -12.71 6.04
CA VAL A 249 -1.64 -12.31 7.22
C VAL A 249 -1.33 -10.83 7.49
N ALA A 250 -2.29 -9.97 7.19
CA ALA A 250 -2.22 -8.54 7.46
C ALA A 250 -2.75 -8.26 8.86
N THR A 251 -1.95 -7.63 9.73
CA THR A 251 -2.35 -7.41 11.13
C THR A 251 -2.32 -5.94 11.51
N ASP A 252 -3.28 -5.56 12.34
CA ASP A 252 -3.29 -4.30 13.08
C ASP A 252 -3.97 -4.56 14.43
N TYR A 253 -3.96 -3.58 15.36
CA TYR A 253 -4.63 -3.78 16.63
C TYR A 253 -5.89 -2.91 16.78
N TYR A 254 -5.96 -1.80 16.04
CA TYR A 254 -7.02 -0.83 16.22
C TYR A 254 -8.27 -1.20 15.40
N PRO A 255 -9.47 -1.32 16.03
CA PRO A 255 -10.66 -1.87 15.37
C PRO A 255 -11.09 -1.13 14.11
N SER A 256 -11.05 0.21 14.09
CA SER A 256 -11.44 0.97 12.90
C SER A 256 -10.44 0.83 11.75
N VAL A 257 -9.14 0.67 12.07
CA VAL A 257 -8.10 0.38 11.09
C VAL A 257 -8.31 -1.01 10.49
N LEU A 258 -8.58 -2.02 11.32
CA LEU A 258 -8.90 -3.37 10.85
C LEU A 258 -10.13 -3.40 9.93
N THR A 259 -11.18 -2.65 10.27
CA THR A 259 -12.38 -2.54 9.43
C THR A 259 -12.04 -1.90 8.07
N ASN A 260 -11.19 -0.86 8.04
CA ASN A 260 -10.75 -0.24 6.80
C ASN A 260 -9.83 -1.16 5.99
N LEU A 261 -8.93 -1.88 6.65
CA LEU A 261 -8.05 -2.89 6.06
C LEU A 261 -8.86 -4.00 5.36
N GLU A 262 -9.88 -4.54 6.03
CA GLU A 262 -10.79 -5.54 5.45
C GLU A 262 -11.52 -5.00 4.22
N ARG A 263 -12.01 -3.75 4.28
CA ARG A 263 -12.63 -3.07 3.13
C ARG A 263 -11.65 -2.97 1.96
N ASN A 264 -10.43 -2.52 2.20
CA ASN A 264 -9.40 -2.37 1.18
C ASN A 264 -9.02 -3.71 0.56
N ILE A 265 -8.89 -4.76 1.36
CA ILE A 265 -8.64 -6.12 0.86
C ILE A 265 -9.82 -6.58 -0.02
N HIS A 266 -11.06 -6.43 0.45
CA HIS A 266 -12.24 -6.83 -0.31
C HIS A 266 -12.37 -6.08 -1.64
N SER A 267 -12.09 -4.78 -1.67
CA SER A 267 -12.12 -3.97 -2.90
C SER A 267 -11.09 -4.45 -3.93
N ASN A 268 -9.92 -4.87 -3.47
CA ASN A 268 -8.86 -5.37 -4.34
C ASN A 268 -9.03 -6.83 -4.76
N PHE A 269 -9.79 -7.62 -3.99
CA PHE A 269 -10.07 -9.04 -4.23
C PHE A 269 -11.56 -9.34 -4.02
N PRO A 270 -12.44 -8.91 -4.97
CA PRO A 270 -13.88 -9.13 -4.84
C PRO A 270 -14.25 -10.61 -4.88
N GLU A 271 -13.43 -11.44 -5.54
CA GLU A 271 -13.52 -12.89 -5.51
C GLU A 271 -12.53 -13.44 -4.47
N SER A 272 -13.00 -13.83 -3.29
CA SER A 272 -12.17 -14.39 -2.22
C SER A 272 -12.34 -15.91 -2.15
N PRO A 273 -11.25 -16.69 -2.10
CA PRO A 273 -9.84 -16.29 -2.10
C PRO A 273 -9.35 -15.82 -3.49
N PRO A 274 -8.30 -14.96 -3.55
CA PRO A 274 -7.77 -14.43 -4.82
C PRO A 274 -7.30 -15.51 -5.79
N SER A 275 -6.87 -16.64 -5.28
CA SER A 275 -6.52 -17.83 -6.06
C SER A 275 -6.59 -19.10 -5.20
N THR A 276 -6.42 -20.26 -5.81
CA THR A 276 -6.36 -21.54 -5.08
C THR A 276 -5.06 -21.72 -4.30
N THR A 277 -4.01 -20.95 -4.62
CA THR A 277 -2.68 -21.05 -4.01
C THR A 277 -2.29 -19.83 -3.19
N VAL A 278 -2.99 -18.70 -3.33
CA VAL A 278 -2.70 -17.46 -2.60
C VAL A 278 -3.91 -17.04 -1.80
N ARG A 279 -3.73 -16.81 -0.51
CA ARG A 279 -4.78 -16.24 0.35
C ARG A 279 -4.26 -15.08 1.17
N ILE A 280 -5.14 -14.13 1.48
CA ILE A 280 -4.88 -13.00 2.36
C ILE A 280 -5.91 -13.00 3.48
N LEU A 281 -5.45 -12.75 4.71
CA LEU A 281 -6.26 -12.73 5.92
C LEU A 281 -6.00 -11.46 6.71
N THR A 282 -7.04 -10.89 7.31
CA THR A 282 -6.91 -9.82 8.31
C THR A 282 -7.01 -10.40 9.72
N ARG A 283 -6.13 -9.99 10.64
CA ARG A 283 -6.14 -10.41 12.05
C ARG A 283 -5.79 -9.27 12.98
N ALA A 284 -6.44 -9.28 14.15
CA ALA A 284 -6.05 -8.39 15.24
C ALA A 284 -4.77 -8.90 15.90
N LEU A 285 -3.80 -8.01 16.13
CA LEU A 285 -2.57 -8.32 16.84
C LEU A 285 -2.10 -7.12 17.65
N ASP A 286 -2.25 -7.21 18.96
CA ASP A 286 -1.72 -6.24 19.91
C ASP A 286 -0.33 -6.68 20.39
N TRP A 287 0.71 -5.99 19.92
CA TRP A 287 2.11 -6.31 20.24
C TRP A 287 2.41 -6.22 21.73
N SER A 288 1.73 -5.32 22.46
CA SER A 288 1.99 -5.07 23.87
C SER A 288 1.59 -6.27 24.76
N THR A 289 0.58 -7.01 24.35
CA THR A 289 0.02 -8.13 25.11
C THR A 289 0.38 -9.49 24.53
N PHE A 290 0.70 -9.57 23.24
CA PHE A 290 0.93 -10.83 22.52
C PHE A 290 1.98 -11.74 23.17
N SER A 291 3.07 -11.18 23.66
CA SER A 291 4.16 -11.96 24.26
C SER A 291 3.80 -12.58 25.62
N SER A 292 2.88 -11.97 26.36
CA SER A 292 2.45 -12.46 27.68
C SER A 292 1.34 -13.51 27.62
N GLN A 293 0.66 -13.65 26.48
CA GLN A 293 -0.38 -14.64 26.29
C GLN A 293 0.23 -16.03 26.13
N THR A 294 -0.20 -16.98 26.96
CA THR A 294 0.26 -18.38 26.93
C THR A 294 -0.46 -19.21 25.88
N ASN A 295 -1.70 -18.87 25.59
CA ASN A 295 -2.50 -19.47 24.51
C ASN A 295 -3.00 -18.34 23.63
N HIS A 296 -2.71 -18.41 22.33
CA HIS A 296 -3.30 -17.50 21.36
C HIS A 296 -4.63 -18.11 20.89
N ASP A 297 -5.71 -17.35 21.06
CA ASP A 297 -7.06 -17.80 20.66
C ASP A 297 -7.19 -17.97 19.13
N ASP A 298 -6.28 -17.37 18.35
CA ASP A 298 -6.28 -17.48 16.88
C ASP A 298 -5.20 -18.48 16.42
N PRO A 299 -5.61 -19.62 15.83
CA PRO A 299 -4.69 -20.65 15.35
C PRO A 299 -3.73 -20.18 14.25
N VAL A 300 -3.99 -19.02 13.63
CA VAL A 300 -3.10 -18.45 12.62
C VAL A 300 -1.71 -18.14 13.18
N PHE A 301 -1.59 -17.86 14.47
CA PHE A 301 -0.33 -17.55 15.14
C PHE A 301 0.37 -18.75 15.77
N GLU A 302 -0.21 -19.96 15.72
CA GLU A 302 0.42 -21.18 16.22
C GLU A 302 1.62 -21.63 15.40
N SER A 303 1.59 -21.35 14.09
CA SER A 303 2.67 -21.70 13.17
C SER A 303 3.51 -20.46 12.81
N PRO A 304 4.85 -20.57 12.79
CA PRO A 304 5.73 -19.44 12.51
C PRO A 304 5.64 -18.98 11.05
N PHE A 305 6.09 -17.73 10.80
CA PHE A 305 6.11 -17.08 9.50
C PHE A 305 7.54 -17.11 8.91
N ASP A 306 7.62 -17.27 7.61
CA ASP A 306 8.88 -17.28 6.85
C ASP A 306 9.37 -15.86 6.56
N LEU A 307 8.42 -14.94 6.38
CA LEU A 307 8.63 -13.52 6.11
C LEU A 307 7.76 -12.70 7.03
N ILE A 308 8.36 -11.68 7.66
CA ILE A 308 7.61 -10.65 8.40
C ILE A 308 7.93 -9.29 7.79
N LEU A 309 6.93 -8.45 7.62
CA LEU A 309 7.01 -7.12 7.02
C LEU A 309 6.52 -6.06 8.01
N GLY A 310 7.06 -4.86 7.94
CA GLY A 310 6.59 -3.73 8.71
C GLY A 310 7.05 -2.41 8.13
N ALA A 311 6.15 -1.43 8.08
CA ALA A 311 6.43 -0.11 7.55
C ALA A 311 5.80 0.96 8.44
N ASP A 312 6.58 1.99 8.78
CA ASP A 312 6.16 3.15 9.61
C ASP A 312 5.63 2.79 11.01
N ILE A 313 6.00 1.64 11.56
CA ILE A 313 5.45 1.06 12.79
C ILE A 313 6.20 1.42 14.07
N ILE A 314 7.24 2.26 13.98
CA ILE A 314 8.03 2.71 15.13
C ILE A 314 7.79 4.20 15.37
N TYR A 315 6.83 4.51 16.21
CA TYR A 315 6.46 5.88 16.58
C TYR A 315 6.30 6.07 18.12
N GLU A 316 6.50 5.01 18.90
CA GLU A 316 6.65 5.03 20.35
C GLU A 316 7.89 4.24 20.77
N SER A 317 8.54 4.65 21.86
CA SER A 317 9.80 4.05 22.32
C SER A 317 9.67 2.56 22.71
N GLN A 318 8.47 2.09 23.05
CA GLN A 318 8.24 0.70 23.45
C GLN A 318 7.99 -0.23 22.27
N HIS A 319 7.67 0.30 21.07
CA HIS A 319 7.31 -0.52 19.90
C HIS A 319 8.43 -1.50 19.53
N ALA A 320 9.69 -1.07 19.53
CA ALA A 320 10.82 -1.95 19.20
C ALA A 320 10.88 -3.18 20.13
N LEU A 321 10.64 -3.00 21.43
CA LEU A 321 10.65 -4.10 22.41
C LEU A 321 9.47 -5.05 22.20
N TRP A 322 8.27 -4.52 22.00
CA TRP A 322 7.08 -5.33 21.75
C TRP A 322 7.22 -6.13 20.45
N ILE A 323 7.71 -5.48 19.39
CA ILE A 323 7.97 -6.14 18.10
C ILE A 323 9.04 -7.22 18.27
N LYS A 324 10.15 -7.00 18.98
CA LYS A 324 11.15 -8.06 19.26
C LYS A 324 10.51 -9.26 19.93
N SER A 325 9.61 -9.03 20.88
CA SER A 325 8.90 -10.08 21.60
C SER A 325 7.93 -10.88 20.68
N CYS A 326 7.25 -10.18 19.75
CA CYS A 326 6.43 -10.81 18.72
C CYS A 326 7.29 -11.64 17.75
N LEU A 327 8.39 -11.05 17.24
CA LEU A 327 9.31 -11.75 16.34
C LEU A 327 9.89 -13.02 16.95
N ALA A 328 10.23 -12.98 18.23
CA ALA A 328 10.78 -14.15 18.94
C ALA A 328 9.84 -15.37 18.93
N LYS A 329 8.51 -15.13 18.84
CA LYS A 329 7.48 -16.18 18.75
C LYS A 329 7.07 -16.49 17.31
N LEU A 330 6.94 -15.45 16.48
CA LEU A 330 6.30 -15.54 15.16
C LEU A 330 7.29 -15.77 14.02
N LEU A 331 8.53 -15.27 14.10
CA LEU A 331 9.50 -15.49 13.04
C LEU A 331 10.08 -16.91 13.12
N ARG A 332 9.98 -17.67 12.03
CA ARG A 332 10.53 -19.03 11.95
C ARG A 332 12.01 -19.04 12.36
N LYS A 333 12.38 -19.96 13.22
CA LYS A 333 13.78 -20.18 13.57
C LYS A 333 14.48 -21.00 12.49
N PRO A 334 15.73 -20.67 12.13
CA PRO A 334 16.52 -21.50 11.24
C PRO A 334 16.64 -22.93 11.80
N SER A 335 16.45 -23.92 10.96
CA SER A 335 16.67 -25.32 11.31
C SER A 335 17.56 -25.97 10.26
N SER A 336 18.26 -27.05 10.61
CA SER A 336 19.08 -27.80 9.68
C SER A 336 18.30 -28.42 8.52
N THR A 337 16.97 -28.44 8.62
CA THR A 337 16.04 -28.96 7.61
C THR A 337 15.39 -27.85 6.78
N THR A 338 15.62 -26.56 7.12
CA THR A 338 15.14 -25.46 6.28
C THR A 338 15.95 -25.45 4.98
N PRO A 339 15.31 -25.44 3.80
CA PRO A 339 16.04 -25.25 2.55
C PRO A 339 16.91 -24.00 2.65
N PHE A 340 18.16 -24.07 2.23
CA PHE A 340 19.13 -22.96 2.31
C PHE A 340 18.69 -21.68 1.57
N ASP A 341 17.60 -21.78 0.80
CA ASP A 341 17.14 -20.72 -0.09
C ASP A 341 16.21 -19.69 0.60
N ILE A 342 15.69 -19.98 1.79
CA ILE A 342 14.79 -19.06 2.52
C ILE A 342 15.33 -18.82 3.94
N ILE A 343 15.91 -17.66 4.15
CA ILE A 343 16.31 -17.20 5.49
C ILE A 343 15.13 -16.40 6.08
N PRO A 344 14.47 -16.89 7.13
CA PRO A 344 13.38 -16.17 7.76
C PRO A 344 13.83 -14.78 8.21
N THR A 345 13.15 -13.74 7.73
CA THR A 345 13.60 -12.36 7.90
C THR A 345 12.40 -11.44 8.19
N PHE A 346 12.62 -10.49 9.08
CA PHE A 346 11.77 -9.33 9.26
C PHE A 346 12.35 -8.14 8.49
N HIS A 347 11.59 -7.60 7.55
CA HIS A 347 11.94 -6.41 6.78
C HIS A 347 11.17 -5.22 7.34
N LEU A 348 11.90 -4.19 7.75
CA LEU A 348 11.35 -3.01 8.39
C LEU A 348 11.81 -1.75 7.67
N VAL A 349 10.87 -0.88 7.27
CA VAL A 349 11.13 0.47 6.75
C VAL A 349 10.54 1.49 7.72
N ILE A 350 11.35 2.41 8.21
CA ILE A 350 10.91 3.50 9.09
C ILE A 350 11.45 4.85 8.65
N PRO A 351 10.68 5.94 8.78
CA PRO A 351 11.17 7.28 8.45
C PRO A 351 12.16 7.78 9.52
N LEU A 352 13.20 8.46 9.07
CA LEU A 352 14.11 9.20 9.94
C LEU A 352 13.59 10.64 10.10
N ARG A 353 12.78 10.87 11.12
CA ARG A 353 12.22 12.19 11.41
C ARG A 353 13.01 12.87 12.51
N ALA A 354 13.39 14.13 12.30
CA ALA A 354 14.07 14.93 13.34
C ALA A 354 13.25 15.02 14.65
N THR A 355 11.93 14.91 14.57
CA THR A 355 11.01 14.93 15.72
C THR A 355 10.87 13.58 16.43
N HIS A 356 11.36 12.46 15.85
CA HIS A 356 11.21 11.09 16.36
C HIS A 356 12.56 10.34 16.35
N VAL A 357 13.67 11.07 16.58
CA VAL A 357 15.02 10.49 16.61
C VAL A 357 15.15 9.46 17.73
N VAL A 358 14.52 9.72 18.89
CA VAL A 358 14.58 8.80 20.04
C VAL A 358 13.90 7.47 19.70
N GLU A 359 12.71 7.52 19.11
CA GLU A 359 11.93 6.35 18.72
C GLU A 359 12.64 5.54 17.62
N SER A 360 13.15 6.21 16.59
CA SER A 360 13.90 5.55 15.50
C SER A 360 15.15 4.84 16.02
N ASN A 361 15.87 5.42 16.98
CA ASN A 361 17.07 4.83 17.56
C ASN A 361 16.77 3.62 18.45
N THR A 362 15.53 3.40 18.89
CA THR A 362 15.19 2.24 19.73
C THR A 362 15.41 0.92 19.01
N ILE A 363 15.33 0.88 17.69
CA ILE A 363 15.59 -0.33 16.90
C ILE A 363 17.02 -0.82 17.14
N GLU A 364 18.03 0.06 17.03
CA GLU A 364 19.43 -0.33 17.19
C GLU A 364 19.80 -0.58 18.67
N GLN A 365 19.02 -0.06 19.60
CA GLN A 365 19.18 -0.37 21.03
C GLN A 365 18.62 -1.77 21.37
N VAL A 366 17.54 -2.17 20.70
CA VAL A 366 16.82 -3.43 20.97
C VAL A 366 17.40 -4.59 20.16
N PHE A 367 17.77 -4.35 18.91
CA PHE A 367 18.35 -5.34 18.00
C PHE A 367 19.82 -5.04 17.76
N PRO A 368 20.75 -5.84 18.33
CA PRO A 368 22.17 -5.62 18.10
C PRO A 368 22.52 -5.87 16.62
N LEU A 369 23.58 -5.20 16.16
CA LEU A 369 24.17 -5.49 14.85
C LEU A 369 24.79 -6.88 14.87
N ASN A 370 24.62 -7.63 13.79
CA ASN A 370 25.25 -8.95 13.63
C ASN A 370 26.79 -8.81 13.57
N ASN A 371 27.45 -9.21 14.64
CA ASN A 371 28.91 -9.25 14.71
C ASN A 371 29.36 -10.70 14.51
N ASN A 372 29.76 -11.06 13.30
CA ASN A 372 30.21 -12.41 12.89
C ASN A 372 31.43 -12.95 13.71
N ASN A 373 31.90 -12.22 14.71
CA ASN A 373 33.12 -12.56 15.48
C ASN A 373 32.85 -13.20 16.84
N ASN A 374 31.59 -13.31 17.30
CA ASN A 374 31.31 -13.91 18.61
C ASN A 374 30.81 -15.34 18.44
N ARG A 375 31.64 -16.31 18.75
CA ARG A 375 31.34 -17.77 18.68
C ARG A 375 30.58 -18.32 19.91
N ASN A 376 29.96 -17.48 20.71
CA ASN A 376 29.15 -17.94 21.85
C ASN A 376 27.66 -18.00 21.43
N ALA A 377 27.23 -19.20 21.18
CA ALA A 377 25.95 -19.58 20.58
C ALA A 377 24.73 -19.24 21.44
N SER A 378 24.25 -18.01 21.41
CA SER A 378 22.85 -17.71 21.73
C SER A 378 22.13 -17.26 20.48
N THR A 379 21.07 -17.96 20.10
CA THR A 379 20.26 -17.57 18.95
C THR A 379 19.46 -16.32 19.31
N GLU A 380 19.91 -15.16 18.86
CA GLU A 380 19.28 -13.86 19.13
C GLU A 380 18.81 -13.20 17.81
N LEU A 381 17.77 -12.36 17.90
CA LEU A 381 17.34 -11.51 16.78
C LEU A 381 18.31 -10.32 16.65
N VAL A 382 18.92 -10.20 15.48
CA VAL A 382 19.97 -9.21 15.17
C VAL A 382 19.66 -8.48 13.85
N ILE A 383 20.23 -7.27 13.71
CA ILE A 383 20.21 -6.54 12.46
C ILE A 383 21.28 -7.14 11.53
N ASN A 384 20.86 -7.77 10.45
CA ASN A 384 21.71 -8.35 9.42
C ASN A 384 22.05 -7.35 8.30
N HIS A 385 21.21 -6.33 8.11
CA HIS A 385 21.40 -5.30 7.09
C HIS A 385 20.73 -4.00 7.52
N LYS A 386 21.36 -2.88 7.20
CA LYS A 386 20.85 -1.52 7.39
C LYS A 386 21.19 -0.69 6.17
N GLU A 387 20.21 0.03 5.63
CA GLU A 387 20.37 0.90 4.46
C GLU A 387 19.56 2.18 4.64
N ILE A 388 20.12 3.32 4.23
CA ILE A 388 19.42 4.60 4.20
C ILE A 388 18.85 4.80 2.79
N ILE A 389 17.55 5.07 2.73
CA ILE A 389 16.83 5.34 1.49
C ILE A 389 16.42 6.81 1.50
N ILE A 390 16.82 7.54 0.46
CA ILE A 390 16.47 8.95 0.30
C ILE A 390 15.32 9.05 -0.70
N CYS A 391 14.28 9.78 -0.32
CA CYS A 391 13.09 10.00 -1.11
C CYS A 391 12.85 11.49 -1.32
N ASP A 392 12.18 11.85 -2.41
CA ASP A 392 11.67 13.19 -2.59
C ASP A 392 10.41 13.39 -1.73
N ALA A 393 10.30 14.53 -1.05
CA ALA A 393 9.14 14.80 -0.20
C ALA A 393 7.84 14.89 -1.00
N GLU A 394 7.90 15.49 -2.18
CA GLU A 394 6.85 15.55 -3.20
C GLU A 394 7.48 15.39 -4.57
N SER A 395 6.78 14.73 -5.49
CA SER A 395 7.21 14.56 -6.89
C SER A 395 7.38 15.92 -7.56
N GLY A 396 8.53 16.14 -8.21
CA GLY A 396 8.80 17.34 -9.01
C GLY A 396 9.08 18.64 -8.23
N ARG A 397 9.07 18.64 -6.89
CA ARG A 397 9.47 19.80 -6.09
C ARG A 397 10.90 19.63 -5.55
N GLU A 398 11.76 20.64 -5.77
CA GLU A 398 12.96 20.81 -4.97
C GLU A 398 12.54 21.20 -3.56
N GLY A 399 12.49 20.23 -2.67
CA GLY A 399 12.05 20.40 -1.30
C GLY A 399 12.90 19.57 -0.34
N GLU A 400 12.46 19.51 0.88
CA GLU A 400 13.07 18.70 1.91
C GLU A 400 13.09 17.22 1.51
N ASP A 401 14.24 16.58 1.66
CA ASP A 401 14.39 15.15 1.50
C ASP A 401 13.64 14.43 2.64
N VAL A 402 13.08 13.27 2.33
CA VAL A 402 12.57 12.35 3.34
C VAL A 402 13.50 11.15 3.37
N GLU A 403 14.12 10.92 4.52
CA GLU A 403 15.02 9.80 4.72
C GLU A 403 14.28 8.67 5.42
N TYR A 404 14.47 7.46 4.92
CA TYR A 404 14.04 6.22 5.56
C TYR A 404 15.25 5.36 5.89
N VAL A 405 15.11 4.52 6.90
CA VAL A 405 16.05 3.44 7.12
C VAL A 405 15.33 2.10 6.91
N TYR A 406 15.97 1.25 6.14
CA TYR A 406 15.57 -0.12 5.89
C TYR A 406 16.43 -1.08 6.67
N TYR A 407 15.80 -1.98 7.42
CA TYR A 407 16.46 -3.03 8.19
C TYR A 407 16.04 -4.41 7.72
N LYS A 408 17.01 -5.34 7.66
CA LYS A 408 16.77 -6.78 7.68
C LYS A 408 17.14 -7.31 9.04
N ILE A 409 16.16 -7.84 9.76
CA ILE A 409 16.31 -8.39 11.10
C ILE A 409 16.01 -9.88 11.04
N GLY A 410 16.85 -10.69 11.62
CA GLY A 410 16.68 -12.13 11.63
C GLY A 410 17.45 -12.80 12.74
N TRP A 411 17.37 -14.12 12.82
CA TRP A 411 18.12 -14.86 13.81
C TRP A 411 19.62 -14.83 13.50
N GLY A 412 20.41 -14.33 14.43
CA GLY A 412 21.86 -14.38 14.37
C GLY A 412 22.32 -15.82 14.51
N MET A 413 23.16 -16.28 13.59
CA MET A 413 23.97 -17.47 13.77
C MET A 413 25.22 -17.03 14.53
N THR A 414 25.20 -17.15 15.83
CA THR A 414 26.37 -16.92 16.69
C THR A 414 27.07 -18.22 16.97
#